data_cad58490a441fdccfe3bc648d93a5c99
#
_entry.id   cad58490a441fdccfe3bc648d93a5c99
#
_cell.length_a   1.000
_cell.length_b   1.000
_cell.length_c   1.000
_cell.angle_alpha   90.00
_cell.angle_beta   90.00
_cell.angle_gamma   90.00
#
_symmetry.space_group_name_H-M   'P 1'
#
loop_
_entity.id
_entity.type
_entity.pdbx_description
1 polymer ?
#
loop_
_entity_poly.entity_id
_entity_poly.type
_entity_poly.pdbx_seq_one_letter_code
_entity_poly.pdbx_strand_id
1 'polypeptide(L)'
;MDNRIRVLFYNTDGAGVNYFRTLTPAIELDKNHSNEFYTEINPQLNFDDPNIINYLKSFDIIHYHRQLVPDLNKMKSIADELKKNGTILVCDIDDYWHLHPKHPLYGLNIEKKLYVIVLENLKIADYITTTTELFADEIRKVTGKNNVIVLENSIDPTWMKQFQNNWKPDPDGLVRITYMAGSSHYVDLEQLEGVVNVLWNNPELKGKFKIIVAGWDTQGVTTEITLNQDFLSDLQKRGLWTQEMINEINRSKGDVNKIKNLPNDLKNKYNNNIFLIKERNIKSEESVYYFYEKILTDNHRIIENEDYKRWLLNFERNVKYPNEGNYARRWTQKANIYAQVLDETDIVIAPLADNQFNRMKSNLKQVECWSRKLPIVCSDIPPYNVDGRHMENCVLIPAEKNAHKYWQKYLKRLILDADLRKKLGEQLYEDFKEKYHLANVTKKRADFYSNIVLKRKLNNNNNN
;
A
#
# COMPACT_ATOMS: atom_id res chain seq x y z
N MET A 1 5.14 33.24 22.06
CA MET A 1 4.22 32.22 21.44
C MET A 1 4.98 31.56 20.31
N ASP A 2 4.84 30.28 20.16
CA ASP A 2 5.43 29.57 19.03
C ASP A 2 4.69 30.01 17.73
N ASN A 3 5.40 30.63 16.80
CA ASN A 3 4.83 31.18 15.58
C ASN A 3 4.83 30.17 14.40
N ARG A 4 5.26 28.94 14.64
CA ARG A 4 5.31 27.90 13.63
C ARG A 4 3.90 27.45 13.23
N ILE A 5 3.76 27.06 11.98
CA ILE A 5 2.56 26.42 11.48
C ILE A 5 2.45 25.02 12.10
N ARG A 6 1.36 24.74 12.80
CA ARG A 6 1.13 23.45 13.46
C ARG A 6 0.39 22.50 12.52
N VAL A 7 1.01 21.37 12.20
CA VAL A 7 0.47 20.37 11.30
C VAL A 7 0.29 19.03 12.01
N LEU A 8 -0.94 18.54 12.05
CA LEU A 8 -1.25 17.18 12.48
C LEU A 8 -1.30 16.25 11.28
N PHE A 9 -0.51 15.18 11.29
CA PHE A 9 -0.59 14.08 10.33
C PHE A 9 -1.35 12.91 10.94
N TYR A 10 -2.45 12.52 10.29
CA TYR A 10 -3.30 11.43 10.74
C TYR A 10 -3.50 10.38 9.64
N ASN A 11 -3.18 9.15 9.95
CA ASN A 11 -3.44 8.00 9.08
C ASN A 11 -3.52 6.72 9.92
N THR A 12 -4.61 5.98 9.78
CA THR A 12 -4.85 4.71 10.48
C THR A 12 -4.29 3.50 9.74
N ASP A 13 -3.84 3.67 8.49
CA ASP A 13 -3.20 2.59 7.74
C ASP A 13 -1.79 2.33 8.26
N GLY A 14 -1.54 1.14 8.81
CA GLY A 14 -0.22 0.71 9.28
C GLY A 14 0.74 0.25 8.18
N ALA A 15 0.32 0.27 6.91
CA ALA A 15 1.04 -0.28 5.77
C ALA A 15 1.89 0.77 5.00
N GLY A 16 2.26 0.42 3.77
CA GLY A 16 3.12 1.24 2.93
C GLY A 16 2.59 2.65 2.64
N VAL A 17 1.27 2.79 2.53
CA VAL A 17 0.61 4.08 2.31
C VAL A 17 0.95 5.08 3.41
N ASN A 18 0.79 4.68 4.67
CA ASN A 18 1.16 5.53 5.81
C ASN A 18 2.65 5.93 5.76
N TYR A 19 3.51 5.00 5.38
CA TYR A 19 4.95 5.24 5.30
C TYR A 19 5.29 6.35 4.31
N PHE A 20 4.77 6.28 3.08
CA PHE A 20 5.10 7.24 2.01
C PHE A 20 4.27 8.53 2.03
N ARG A 21 3.03 8.47 2.52
CA ARG A 21 2.11 9.61 2.43
C ARG A 21 2.04 10.45 3.70
N THR A 22 2.37 9.85 4.85
CA THR A 22 2.20 10.48 6.17
C THR A 22 3.51 10.53 6.94
N LEU A 23 4.09 9.38 7.24
CA LEU A 23 5.20 9.26 8.19
C LEU A 23 6.48 9.92 7.67
N THR A 24 7.00 9.49 6.50
CA THR A 24 8.25 10.02 5.99
C THR A 24 8.18 11.49 5.59
N PRO A 25 7.07 11.99 4.97
CA PRO A 25 6.90 13.42 4.76
C PRO A 25 6.85 14.26 6.04
N ALA A 26 6.22 13.75 7.11
CA ALA A 26 6.17 14.46 8.38
C ALA A 26 7.55 14.52 9.06
N ILE A 27 8.29 13.41 9.07
CA ILE A 27 9.68 13.36 9.59
C ILE A 27 10.59 14.33 8.81
N GLU A 28 10.47 14.34 7.48
CA GLU A 28 11.29 15.22 6.65
C GLU A 28 10.93 16.68 6.82
N LEU A 29 9.65 17.01 7.01
CA LEU A 29 9.19 18.35 7.29
C LEU A 29 9.74 18.84 8.64
N ASP A 30 9.68 18.00 9.67
CA ASP A 30 10.24 18.30 10.98
C ASP A 30 11.77 18.47 10.94
N LYS A 31 12.46 17.61 10.19
CA LYS A 31 13.92 17.64 10.06
C LYS A 31 14.44 18.90 9.35
N ASN A 32 13.83 19.27 8.23
CA ASN A 32 14.37 20.30 7.34
C ASN A 32 13.63 21.63 7.39
N HIS A 33 12.46 21.69 8.00
CA HIS A 33 11.62 22.89 8.10
C HIS A 33 11.12 23.15 9.52
N SER A 34 11.83 22.67 10.55
CA SER A 34 11.45 22.82 11.97
C SER A 34 11.35 24.26 12.45
N ASN A 35 11.98 25.20 11.77
CA ASN A 35 11.87 26.64 12.10
C ASN A 35 10.50 27.22 11.66
N GLU A 36 9.84 26.61 10.67
CA GLU A 36 8.58 27.07 10.10
C GLU A 36 7.39 26.23 10.56
N PHE A 37 7.62 24.93 10.80
CA PHE A 37 6.57 23.97 11.11
C PHE A 37 6.81 23.27 12.46
N TYR A 38 5.70 23.01 13.14
CA TYR A 38 5.60 22.03 14.20
C TYR A 38 4.76 20.86 13.70
N THR A 39 5.31 19.66 13.62
CA THR A 39 4.62 18.48 13.12
C THR A 39 4.31 17.51 14.24
N GLU A 40 3.09 16.96 14.20
CA GLU A 40 2.68 15.89 15.08
C GLU A 40 2.08 14.74 14.24
N ILE A 41 2.46 13.51 14.57
CA ILE A 41 1.92 12.30 13.95
C ILE A 41 1.12 11.57 15.00
N ASN A 42 -0.19 11.47 14.79
CA ASN A 42 -1.07 10.76 15.72
C ASN A 42 -1.99 9.79 14.95
N PRO A 43 -1.66 8.48 14.92
CA PRO A 43 -2.48 7.48 14.22
C PRO A 43 -3.66 6.98 15.07
N GLN A 44 -3.79 7.42 16.33
CA GLN A 44 -4.74 6.88 17.31
C GLN A 44 -5.67 7.96 17.90
N LEU A 45 -6.28 8.77 17.02
CA LEU A 45 -7.26 9.76 17.46
C LEU A 45 -8.53 9.06 17.99
N ASN A 46 -8.92 9.39 19.21
CA ASN A 46 -10.19 8.95 19.77
C ASN A 46 -11.26 10.03 19.54
N PHE A 47 -12.08 9.85 18.52
CA PHE A 47 -13.14 10.79 18.19
C PHE A 47 -14.36 10.75 19.14
N ASP A 48 -14.37 9.86 20.12
CA ASP A 48 -15.38 9.81 21.18
C ASP A 48 -14.92 10.55 22.46
N ASP A 49 -13.67 11.03 22.47
CA ASP A 49 -13.17 11.90 23.53
C ASP A 49 -13.84 13.28 23.42
N PRO A 50 -14.49 13.79 24.51
CA PRO A 50 -15.12 15.10 24.51
C PRO A 50 -14.13 16.25 24.24
N ASN A 51 -12.83 16.06 24.48
CA ASN A 51 -11.79 17.05 24.24
C ASN A 51 -11.18 17.00 22.85
N ILE A 52 -11.55 16.02 22.01
CA ILE A 52 -10.92 15.80 20.70
C ILE A 52 -10.99 17.05 19.83
N ILE A 53 -12.10 17.76 19.82
CA ILE A 53 -12.30 18.96 19.00
C ILE A 53 -11.34 20.08 19.44
N ASN A 54 -11.16 20.28 20.75
CA ASN A 54 -10.22 21.29 21.27
C ASN A 54 -8.77 20.94 20.91
N TYR A 55 -8.42 19.65 20.99
CA TYR A 55 -7.11 19.17 20.55
C TYR A 55 -6.90 19.46 19.05
N LEU A 56 -7.85 19.09 18.19
CA LEU A 56 -7.76 19.28 16.74
C LEU A 56 -7.71 20.78 16.37
N LYS A 57 -8.45 21.64 17.09
CA LYS A 57 -8.42 23.11 16.92
C LYS A 57 -7.05 23.75 17.27
N SER A 58 -6.17 23.03 17.94
CA SER A 58 -4.82 23.52 18.23
C SER A 58 -3.87 23.46 17.04
N PHE A 59 -4.29 22.89 15.91
CA PHE A 59 -3.50 22.79 14.68
C PHE A 59 -4.02 23.75 13.60
N ASP A 60 -3.10 24.33 12.83
CA ASP A 60 -3.43 25.12 11.65
C ASP A 60 -3.88 24.23 10.48
N ILE A 61 -3.27 23.04 10.35
CA ILE A 61 -3.54 22.07 9.30
C ILE A 61 -3.74 20.69 9.92
N ILE A 62 -4.79 19.99 9.49
CA ILE A 62 -4.96 18.55 9.70
C ILE A 62 -4.83 17.87 8.35
N HIS A 63 -3.74 17.12 8.17
CA HIS A 63 -3.46 16.31 6.99
C HIS A 63 -3.83 14.86 7.29
N TYR A 64 -4.85 14.33 6.61
CA TYR A 64 -5.35 12.98 6.82
C TYR A 64 -5.49 12.22 5.50
N HIS A 65 -5.32 10.89 5.57
CA HIS A 65 -5.40 10.03 4.39
C HIS A 65 -6.78 9.39 4.24
N ARG A 66 -7.42 9.58 3.08
CA ARG A 66 -8.73 9.07 2.64
C ARG A 66 -9.91 9.47 3.51
N GLN A 67 -9.81 9.33 4.81
CA GLN A 67 -10.89 9.65 5.75
C GLN A 67 -10.33 10.08 7.11
N LEU A 68 -10.94 11.09 7.69
CA LEU A 68 -10.67 11.48 9.08
C LEU A 68 -11.52 10.65 10.05
N VAL A 69 -12.82 10.55 9.76
CA VAL A 69 -13.80 9.76 10.52
C VAL A 69 -14.65 8.96 9.55
N PRO A 70 -14.93 7.65 9.83
CA PRO A 70 -15.77 6.81 8.96
C PRO A 70 -17.23 7.25 8.91
N ASP A 71 -17.78 7.78 10.00
CA ASP A 71 -19.14 8.31 10.04
C ASP A 71 -19.20 9.69 9.37
N LEU A 72 -19.92 9.79 8.26
CA LEU A 72 -20.00 11.01 7.45
C LEU A 72 -20.71 12.17 8.14
N ASN A 73 -21.71 11.92 9.01
CA ASN A 73 -22.39 12.99 9.74
C ASN A 73 -21.46 13.57 10.80
N LYS A 74 -20.76 12.69 11.52
CA LYS A 74 -19.73 13.09 12.48
C LYS A 74 -18.58 13.82 11.78
N MET A 75 -18.14 13.36 10.60
CA MET A 75 -17.13 14.02 9.80
C MET A 75 -17.55 15.46 9.42
N LYS A 76 -18.77 15.65 8.93
CA LYS A 76 -19.30 16.97 8.58
C LYS A 76 -19.31 17.91 9.79
N SER A 77 -19.84 17.44 10.93
CA SER A 77 -19.89 18.23 12.16
C SER A 77 -18.49 18.65 12.63
N ILE A 78 -17.53 17.72 12.65
CA ILE A 78 -16.14 18.00 13.02
C ILE A 78 -15.52 19.01 12.04
N ALA A 79 -15.71 18.82 10.74
CA ALA A 79 -15.17 19.71 9.71
C ALA A 79 -15.71 21.14 9.87
N ASP A 80 -17.01 21.29 10.12
CA ASP A 80 -17.63 22.61 10.32
C ASP A 80 -17.07 23.33 11.55
N GLU A 81 -16.86 22.60 12.66
CA GLU A 81 -16.26 23.17 13.87
C GLU A 81 -14.79 23.56 13.66
N LEU A 82 -14.01 22.75 12.94
CA LEU A 82 -12.61 23.05 12.64
C LEU A 82 -12.47 24.24 11.69
N LYS A 83 -13.30 24.30 10.64
CA LYS A 83 -13.33 25.41 9.68
C LYS A 83 -13.70 26.75 10.33
N LYS A 84 -14.67 26.75 11.25
CA LYS A 84 -15.02 27.95 12.04
C LYS A 84 -13.83 28.45 12.87
N ASN A 85 -12.98 27.55 13.35
CA ASN A 85 -11.78 27.90 14.09
C ASN A 85 -10.61 28.36 13.18
N GLY A 86 -10.73 28.19 11.85
CA GLY A 86 -9.66 28.50 10.91
C GLY A 86 -8.69 27.33 10.65
N THR A 87 -8.92 26.15 11.23
CA THR A 87 -8.15 24.93 10.94
C THR A 87 -8.44 24.46 9.50
N ILE A 88 -7.39 24.15 8.75
CA ILE A 88 -7.45 23.74 7.35
C ILE A 88 -7.42 22.22 7.26
N LEU A 89 -8.36 21.64 6.53
CA LEU A 89 -8.44 20.21 6.28
C LEU A 89 -7.80 19.85 4.94
N VAL A 90 -6.74 19.04 4.97
CA VAL A 90 -6.06 18.51 3.79
C VAL A 90 -6.28 17.00 3.72
N CYS A 91 -7.05 16.54 2.74
CA CYS A 91 -7.29 15.12 2.51
C CYS A 91 -6.29 14.58 1.48
N ASP A 92 -5.52 13.58 1.85
CA ASP A 92 -4.59 12.91 0.95
C ASP A 92 -5.22 11.64 0.38
N ILE A 93 -4.92 11.31 -0.88
CA ILE A 93 -5.34 10.08 -1.53
C ILE A 93 -4.31 9.63 -2.57
N ASP A 94 -3.95 8.37 -2.54
CA ASP A 94 -2.92 7.78 -3.41
C ASP A 94 -3.45 6.70 -4.37
N ASP A 95 -4.56 6.04 -4.04
CA ASP A 95 -5.22 5.03 -4.87
C ASP A 95 -6.65 5.42 -5.22
N TYR A 96 -7.10 5.01 -6.41
CA TYR A 96 -8.45 5.23 -6.87
C TYR A 96 -9.50 4.56 -5.96
N TRP A 97 -10.58 5.23 -5.68
CA TRP A 97 -11.62 4.77 -4.73
C TRP A 97 -12.47 3.60 -5.25
N HIS A 98 -12.57 3.41 -6.57
CA HIS A 98 -13.24 2.27 -7.16
C HIS A 98 -12.22 1.16 -7.46
N LEU A 99 -12.33 0.06 -6.73
CA LEU A 99 -11.51 -1.10 -6.93
C LEU A 99 -11.92 -1.86 -8.21
N HIS A 100 -10.97 -2.51 -8.86
CA HIS A 100 -11.27 -3.41 -9.97
C HIS A 100 -12.09 -4.63 -9.48
N PRO A 101 -13.08 -5.15 -10.24
CA PRO A 101 -13.93 -6.27 -9.80
C PRO A 101 -13.19 -7.53 -9.35
N LYS A 102 -12.01 -7.79 -9.91
CA LYS A 102 -11.16 -8.90 -9.47
C LYS A 102 -10.28 -8.56 -8.25
N HIS A 103 -10.33 -7.34 -7.71
CA HIS A 103 -9.55 -6.98 -6.53
C HIS A 103 -10.08 -7.71 -5.30
N PRO A 104 -9.21 -8.27 -4.40
CA PRO A 104 -9.66 -9.06 -3.24
C PRO A 104 -10.66 -8.34 -2.32
N LEU A 105 -10.54 -7.01 -2.22
CA LEU A 105 -11.41 -6.19 -1.39
C LEU A 105 -12.60 -5.57 -2.14
N TYR A 106 -12.84 -5.94 -3.41
CA TYR A 106 -13.91 -5.34 -4.21
C TYR A 106 -15.29 -5.51 -3.56
N GLY A 107 -15.64 -6.74 -3.18
CA GLY A 107 -16.91 -7.04 -2.53
C GLY A 107 -17.13 -6.20 -1.27
N LEU A 108 -16.13 -6.12 -0.40
CA LEU A 108 -16.18 -5.30 0.81
C LEU A 108 -16.31 -3.81 0.51
N ASN A 109 -15.59 -3.31 -0.51
CA ASN A 109 -15.65 -1.91 -0.94
C ASN A 109 -17.08 -1.52 -1.36
N ILE A 110 -17.76 -2.38 -2.15
CA ILE A 110 -19.14 -2.16 -2.59
C ILE A 110 -20.14 -2.31 -1.43
N GLU A 111 -20.04 -3.41 -0.67
CA GLU A 111 -20.96 -3.70 0.46
C GLU A 111 -20.93 -2.59 1.52
N LYS A 112 -19.73 -2.17 1.93
CA LYS A 112 -19.55 -1.12 2.95
C LYS A 112 -19.60 0.30 2.36
N LYS A 113 -19.78 0.43 1.06
CA LYS A 113 -19.78 1.73 0.33
C LYS A 113 -18.54 2.58 0.67
N LEU A 114 -17.36 1.94 0.81
CA LEU A 114 -16.13 2.62 1.23
C LEU A 114 -15.74 3.73 0.24
N TYR A 115 -15.98 3.52 -1.05
CA TYR A 115 -15.76 4.54 -2.09
C TYR A 115 -16.58 5.82 -1.84
N VAL A 116 -17.82 5.71 -1.31
CA VAL A 116 -18.67 6.88 -0.99
C VAL A 116 -18.04 7.67 0.17
N ILE A 117 -17.58 6.96 1.22
CA ILE A 117 -16.93 7.59 2.37
C ILE A 117 -15.70 8.38 1.92
N VAL A 118 -14.86 7.79 1.06
CA VAL A 118 -13.68 8.47 0.51
C VAL A 118 -14.08 9.72 -0.28
N LEU A 119 -15.01 9.59 -1.23
CA LEU A 119 -15.46 10.73 -2.07
C LEU A 119 -16.04 11.87 -1.24
N GLU A 120 -16.85 11.58 -0.23
CA GLU A 120 -17.40 12.61 0.64
C GLU A 120 -16.32 13.29 1.49
N ASN A 121 -15.32 12.55 1.99
CA ASN A 121 -14.19 13.16 2.67
C ASN A 121 -13.38 14.09 1.75
N LEU A 122 -13.15 13.70 0.49
CA LEU A 122 -12.52 14.57 -0.51
C LEU A 122 -13.33 15.86 -0.74
N LYS A 123 -14.66 15.76 -0.82
CA LYS A 123 -15.55 16.93 -1.00
C LYS A 123 -15.56 17.84 0.24
N ILE A 124 -15.46 17.29 1.44
CA ILE A 124 -15.46 18.04 2.69
C ILE A 124 -14.15 18.78 2.91
N ALA A 125 -13.00 18.20 2.54
CA ALA A 125 -11.68 18.79 2.72
C ALA A 125 -11.55 20.18 2.05
N ASP A 126 -10.73 21.06 2.59
CA ASP A 126 -10.43 22.36 1.97
C ASP A 126 -9.47 22.19 0.79
N TYR A 127 -8.51 21.29 0.92
CA TYR A 127 -7.53 20.95 -0.10
C TYR A 127 -7.39 19.43 -0.20
N ILE A 128 -6.98 18.98 -1.39
CA ILE A 128 -6.71 17.56 -1.64
C ILE A 128 -5.28 17.42 -2.13
N THR A 129 -4.56 16.41 -1.62
CA THR A 129 -3.26 16.02 -2.16
C THR A 129 -3.34 14.63 -2.77
N THR A 130 -2.59 14.42 -3.87
CA THR A 130 -2.53 13.13 -4.56
C THR A 130 -1.17 12.92 -5.22
N THR A 131 -0.99 11.83 -5.95
CA THR A 131 0.33 11.37 -6.41
C THR A 131 0.68 11.73 -7.85
N THR A 132 -0.32 11.93 -8.73
CA THR A 132 -0.12 12.18 -10.16
C THR A 132 -1.12 13.19 -10.70
N GLU A 133 -0.77 13.90 -11.78
CA GLU A 133 -1.69 14.85 -12.42
C GLU A 133 -2.93 14.14 -13.01
N LEU A 134 -2.76 12.96 -13.61
CA LEU A 134 -3.89 12.19 -14.12
C LEU A 134 -4.91 11.91 -13.03
N PHE A 135 -4.44 11.53 -11.83
CA PHE A 135 -5.35 11.29 -10.71
C PHE A 135 -5.93 12.60 -10.15
N ALA A 136 -5.14 13.67 -10.12
CA ALA A 136 -5.62 14.99 -9.72
C ALA A 136 -6.76 15.49 -10.63
N ASP A 137 -6.65 15.29 -11.96
CA ASP A 137 -7.69 15.65 -12.91
C ASP A 137 -8.98 14.85 -12.69
N GLU A 138 -8.87 13.55 -12.43
CA GLU A 138 -10.04 12.73 -12.10
C GLU A 138 -10.70 13.19 -10.78
N ILE A 139 -9.90 13.53 -9.76
CA ILE A 139 -10.41 14.08 -8.50
C ILE A 139 -11.12 15.41 -8.74
N ARG A 140 -10.53 16.33 -9.49
CA ARG A 140 -11.14 17.62 -9.87
C ARG A 140 -12.50 17.41 -10.55
N LYS A 141 -12.54 16.50 -11.52
CA LYS A 141 -13.76 16.15 -12.27
C LYS A 141 -14.87 15.61 -11.38
N VAL A 142 -14.55 14.68 -10.48
CA VAL A 142 -15.55 14.00 -9.65
C VAL A 142 -15.99 14.83 -8.45
N THR A 143 -15.08 15.60 -7.86
CA THR A 143 -15.38 16.43 -6.67
C THR A 143 -15.86 17.85 -7.01
N GLY A 144 -15.58 18.34 -8.22
CA GLY A 144 -15.78 19.74 -8.61
C GLY A 144 -14.81 20.72 -7.96
N LYS A 145 -13.74 20.23 -7.31
CA LYS A 145 -12.76 21.05 -6.60
C LYS A 145 -11.53 21.33 -7.46
N ASN A 146 -11.06 22.57 -7.43
CA ASN A 146 -9.83 22.99 -8.09
C ASN A 146 -8.60 22.94 -7.15
N ASN A 147 -8.81 22.86 -5.84
CA ASN A 147 -7.75 22.83 -4.82
C ASN A 147 -7.17 21.43 -4.67
N VAL A 148 -6.66 20.86 -5.75
CA VAL A 148 -6.02 19.54 -5.80
C VAL A 148 -4.57 19.72 -6.20
N ILE A 149 -3.67 19.26 -5.35
CA ILE A 149 -2.21 19.44 -5.46
C ILE A 149 -1.53 18.09 -5.60
N VAL A 150 -0.60 17.98 -6.55
CA VAL A 150 0.21 16.78 -6.70
C VAL A 150 1.45 16.86 -5.83
N LEU A 151 1.56 15.89 -4.93
CA LEU A 151 2.74 15.62 -4.12
C LEU A 151 3.11 14.16 -4.35
N GLU A 152 4.14 13.95 -5.14
CA GLU A 152 4.57 12.64 -5.60
C GLU A 152 5.01 11.73 -4.44
N ASN A 153 4.91 10.42 -4.59
CA ASN A 153 5.63 9.49 -3.73
C ASN A 153 7.13 9.67 -3.92
N SER A 154 7.88 9.68 -2.84
CA SER A 154 9.28 10.06 -2.86
C SER A 154 10.08 9.32 -1.80
N ILE A 155 11.39 9.22 -2.01
CA ILE A 155 12.33 8.56 -1.11
C ILE A 155 13.56 9.45 -0.86
N ASP A 156 14.21 9.22 0.28
CA ASP A 156 15.53 9.79 0.59
C ASP A 156 16.49 8.66 0.97
N PRO A 157 17.38 8.24 0.06
CA PRO A 157 18.34 7.17 0.33
C PRO A 157 19.40 7.55 1.37
N THR A 158 19.51 8.81 1.77
CA THR A 158 20.50 9.22 2.78
C THR A 158 20.13 8.72 4.18
N TRP A 159 18.85 8.65 4.52
CA TRP A 159 18.39 8.18 5.83
C TRP A 159 17.37 7.03 5.79
N MET A 160 16.64 6.86 4.70
CA MET A 160 15.74 5.73 4.50
C MET A 160 16.55 4.48 4.12
N LYS A 161 17.09 3.78 5.10
CA LYS A 161 18.06 2.68 4.95
C LYS A 161 17.67 1.63 3.92
N GLN A 162 16.37 1.35 3.77
CA GLN A 162 15.87 0.39 2.78
C GLN A 162 16.04 0.85 1.32
N PHE A 163 16.41 2.12 1.08
CA PHE A 163 16.65 2.67 -0.25
C PHE A 163 18.13 3.03 -0.49
N GLN A 164 18.99 2.78 0.49
CA GLN A 164 20.43 2.89 0.28
C GLN A 164 20.89 1.82 -0.73
N ASN A 165 21.89 2.17 -1.54
CA ASN A 165 22.43 1.24 -2.50
C ASN A 165 23.43 0.30 -1.81
N ASN A 166 22.94 -0.84 -1.34
CA ASN A 166 23.73 -1.90 -0.73
C ASN A 166 23.82 -3.15 -1.61
N TRP A 167 23.55 -3.00 -2.92
CA TRP A 167 23.54 -4.11 -3.86
C TRP A 167 24.88 -4.87 -3.84
N LYS A 168 24.80 -6.18 -3.77
CA LYS A 168 25.91 -7.09 -3.87
C LYS A 168 25.55 -8.25 -4.80
N PRO A 169 26.45 -8.63 -5.73
CA PRO A 169 26.21 -9.81 -6.56
C PRO A 169 26.15 -11.05 -5.68
N ASP A 170 25.25 -11.96 -6.03
CA ASP A 170 25.20 -13.28 -5.41
C ASP A 170 26.36 -14.14 -5.95
N PRO A 171 26.98 -14.98 -5.12
CA PRO A 171 28.06 -15.89 -5.56
C PRO A 171 27.63 -16.87 -6.66
N ASP A 172 26.34 -17.10 -6.85
CA ASP A 172 25.80 -17.97 -7.90
C ASP A 172 25.93 -17.39 -9.33
N GLY A 173 26.23 -16.10 -9.46
CA GLY A 173 26.38 -15.43 -10.75
C GLY A 173 25.10 -15.30 -11.57
N LEU A 174 23.93 -15.61 -11.00
CA LEU A 174 22.64 -15.52 -11.67
C LEU A 174 22.12 -14.06 -11.72
N VAL A 175 21.48 -13.70 -12.83
CA VAL A 175 20.71 -12.47 -12.94
C VAL A 175 19.41 -12.62 -12.20
N ARG A 176 19.12 -11.76 -11.24
CA ARG A 176 17.96 -11.82 -10.36
C ARG A 176 16.89 -10.85 -10.83
N ILE A 177 15.75 -11.43 -11.22
CA ILE A 177 14.57 -10.69 -11.67
C ILE A 177 13.56 -10.70 -10.53
N THR A 178 13.29 -9.51 -9.98
CA THR A 178 12.42 -9.38 -8.81
C THR A 178 11.07 -8.81 -9.17
N TYR A 179 10.03 -9.54 -8.77
CA TYR A 179 8.67 -9.04 -8.65
C TYR A 179 8.38 -8.73 -7.18
N MET A 180 8.06 -7.48 -6.88
CA MET A 180 7.76 -7.02 -5.52
C MET A 180 6.42 -6.30 -5.50
N ALA A 181 5.38 -6.96 -4.97
CA ALA A 181 4.03 -6.39 -4.89
C ALA A 181 3.19 -7.10 -3.82
N GLY A 182 2.13 -6.44 -3.38
CA GLY A 182 1.13 -7.06 -2.51
C GLY A 182 0.22 -8.05 -3.25
N SER A 183 -0.50 -8.87 -2.49
CA SER A 183 -1.41 -9.90 -3.01
C SER A 183 -2.55 -9.38 -3.88
N SER A 184 -2.88 -8.09 -3.80
CA SER A 184 -3.92 -7.47 -4.63
C SER A 184 -3.56 -7.35 -6.11
N HIS A 185 -2.29 -7.59 -6.47
CA HIS A 185 -1.77 -7.44 -7.84
C HIS A 185 -1.79 -8.72 -8.68
N TYR A 186 -2.51 -9.77 -8.28
CA TYR A 186 -2.51 -11.03 -9.03
C TYR A 186 -3.04 -10.88 -10.47
N VAL A 187 -4.00 -9.99 -10.68
CA VAL A 187 -4.55 -9.71 -12.02
C VAL A 187 -3.49 -9.08 -12.93
N ASP A 188 -2.61 -8.30 -12.37
CA ASP A 188 -1.54 -7.63 -13.13
C ASP A 188 -0.53 -8.65 -13.67
N LEU A 189 -0.40 -9.80 -13.01
CA LEU A 189 0.48 -10.89 -13.42
C LEU A 189 -0.03 -11.70 -14.62
N GLU A 190 -1.31 -11.60 -14.97
CA GLU A 190 -1.87 -12.32 -16.15
C GLU A 190 -1.07 -12.01 -17.44
N GLN A 191 -0.44 -10.82 -17.52
CA GLN A 191 0.43 -10.43 -18.63
C GLN A 191 1.73 -11.27 -18.73
N LEU A 192 2.13 -11.90 -17.65
CA LEU A 192 3.34 -12.72 -17.55
C LEU A 192 3.07 -14.22 -17.70
N GLU A 193 1.83 -14.63 -17.95
CA GLU A 193 1.48 -16.05 -18.09
C GLU A 193 2.32 -16.71 -19.20
N GLY A 194 3.03 -17.78 -18.82
CA GLY A 194 3.93 -18.52 -19.72
C GLY A 194 5.26 -17.83 -20.02
N VAL A 195 5.49 -16.57 -19.62
CA VAL A 195 6.73 -15.85 -19.92
C VAL A 195 7.93 -16.51 -19.27
N VAL A 196 7.85 -16.77 -17.97
CA VAL A 196 8.96 -17.34 -17.21
C VAL A 196 9.31 -18.75 -17.68
N ASN A 197 8.27 -19.54 -17.97
CA ASN A 197 8.46 -20.89 -18.52
C ASN A 197 9.22 -20.88 -19.86
N VAL A 198 8.84 -19.99 -20.79
CA VAL A 198 9.54 -19.83 -22.08
C VAL A 198 11.00 -19.41 -21.86
N LEU A 199 11.26 -18.49 -20.92
CA LEU A 199 12.63 -18.06 -20.62
C LEU A 199 13.49 -19.20 -20.02
N TRP A 200 12.94 -20.00 -19.11
CA TRP A 200 13.69 -21.12 -18.49
C TRP A 200 13.94 -22.26 -19.45
N ASN A 201 13.07 -22.48 -20.43
CA ASN A 201 13.24 -23.50 -21.44
C ASN A 201 14.12 -23.01 -22.63
N ASN A 202 14.52 -21.74 -22.63
CA ASN A 202 15.43 -21.22 -23.64
C ASN A 202 16.87 -21.70 -23.37
N PRO A 203 17.52 -22.44 -24.28
CA PRO A 203 18.88 -22.97 -24.08
C PRO A 203 19.93 -21.90 -23.80
N GLU A 204 19.76 -20.69 -24.40
CA GLU A 204 20.67 -19.57 -24.22
C GLU A 204 20.61 -18.95 -22.81
N LEU A 205 19.47 -19.13 -22.12
CA LEU A 205 19.22 -18.57 -20.77
C LEU A 205 19.36 -19.59 -19.64
N LYS A 206 19.58 -20.85 -19.97
CA LYS A 206 19.67 -21.92 -19.01
C LYS A 206 20.76 -21.64 -17.98
N GLY A 207 20.39 -21.62 -16.70
CA GLY A 207 21.32 -21.37 -15.60
C GLY A 207 21.86 -19.92 -15.53
N LYS A 208 21.23 -18.95 -16.17
CA LYS A 208 21.67 -17.54 -16.17
C LYS A 208 20.83 -16.61 -15.32
N PHE A 209 19.64 -17.01 -14.90
CA PHE A 209 18.77 -16.15 -14.09
C PHE A 209 17.94 -16.94 -13.10
N LYS A 210 17.41 -16.22 -12.12
CA LYS A 210 16.35 -16.68 -11.24
C LYS A 210 15.31 -15.60 -10.99
N ILE A 211 14.12 -16.03 -10.58
CA ILE A 211 13.03 -15.15 -10.20
C ILE A 211 13.00 -14.99 -8.69
N ILE A 212 12.89 -13.75 -8.21
CA ILE A 212 12.62 -13.43 -6.82
C ILE A 212 11.21 -12.88 -6.73
N VAL A 213 10.39 -13.46 -5.87
CA VAL A 213 9.04 -12.99 -5.62
C VAL A 213 8.94 -12.53 -4.18
N ALA A 214 8.55 -11.27 -3.98
CA ALA A 214 8.51 -10.63 -2.69
C ALA A 214 7.20 -9.86 -2.45
N GLY A 215 6.78 -9.78 -1.19
CA GLY A 215 5.75 -8.81 -0.80
C GLY A 215 4.37 -9.39 -0.50
N TRP A 216 4.17 -10.68 -0.49
CA TRP A 216 2.95 -11.25 0.05
C TRP A 216 3.23 -12.26 1.14
N ASP A 217 2.29 -12.33 2.02
CA ASP A 217 2.31 -13.21 3.16
C ASP A 217 1.21 -14.25 3.00
N THR A 218 1.59 -15.47 2.74
CA THR A 218 0.70 -16.59 2.93
C THR A 218 1.01 -17.14 4.30
N GLN A 219 0.16 -16.82 5.22
CA GLN A 219 0.31 -17.41 6.53
C GLN A 219 -0.16 -18.85 6.48
N GLY A 220 0.55 -19.91 6.17
CA GLY A 220 0.12 -21.32 6.12
C GLY A 220 -0.93 -21.73 7.16
N VAL A 221 -1.38 -20.77 7.95
CA VAL A 221 -2.42 -20.91 8.96
C VAL A 221 -3.46 -19.83 8.71
N THR A 222 -4.71 -20.22 8.60
CA THR A 222 -5.85 -19.29 8.70
C THR A 222 -6.53 -19.48 10.04
N THR A 223 -7.08 -18.40 10.56
CA THR A 223 -7.83 -18.42 11.80
C THR A 223 -9.32 -18.49 11.47
N GLU A 224 -9.95 -19.58 11.85
CA GLU A 224 -11.40 -19.71 11.80
C GLU A 224 -11.97 -19.27 13.14
N ILE A 225 -12.81 -18.24 13.11
CA ILE A 225 -13.54 -17.77 14.29
C ILE A 225 -14.96 -18.29 14.16
N THR A 226 -15.33 -19.22 15.01
CA THR A 226 -16.68 -19.79 15.05
C THR A 226 -17.35 -19.46 16.38
N LEU A 227 -18.68 -19.31 16.35
CA LEU A 227 -19.44 -19.17 17.59
C LEU A 227 -19.31 -20.48 18.38
N ASN A 228 -19.10 -20.37 19.71
CA ASN A 228 -19.06 -21.52 20.60
C ASN A 228 -20.42 -22.23 20.57
N GLN A 229 -20.44 -23.50 20.18
CA GLN A 229 -21.69 -24.26 20.00
C GLN A 229 -22.46 -24.48 21.31
N ASP A 230 -21.75 -24.59 22.42
CA ASP A 230 -22.39 -24.68 23.72
C ASP A 230 -23.07 -23.36 24.11
N PHE A 231 -22.41 -22.23 23.81
CA PHE A 231 -23.01 -20.91 24.00
C PHE A 231 -24.26 -20.73 23.12
N LEU A 232 -24.15 -21.10 21.84
CA LEU A 232 -25.29 -21.06 20.91
C LEU A 232 -26.45 -21.94 21.42
N SER A 233 -26.16 -23.17 21.85
CA SER A 233 -27.14 -24.10 22.36
C SER A 233 -27.85 -23.56 23.62
N ASP A 234 -27.10 -22.94 24.52
CA ASP A 234 -27.69 -22.34 25.73
C ASP A 234 -28.59 -21.14 25.40
N LEU A 235 -28.21 -20.32 24.44
CA LEU A 235 -29.07 -19.24 23.96
C LEU A 235 -30.35 -19.75 23.31
N GLN A 236 -30.25 -20.80 22.49
CA GLN A 236 -31.39 -21.41 21.82
C GLN A 236 -32.37 -22.04 22.84
N LYS A 237 -31.87 -22.81 23.80
CA LYS A 237 -32.67 -23.43 24.88
C LYS A 237 -33.44 -22.42 25.70
N ARG A 238 -32.91 -21.19 25.84
CA ARG A 238 -33.52 -20.10 26.61
C ARG A 238 -34.37 -19.17 25.73
N GLY A 239 -34.49 -19.43 24.44
CA GLY A 239 -35.21 -18.54 23.51
C GLY A 239 -34.56 -17.19 23.29
N LEU A 240 -33.24 -17.06 23.61
CA LEU A 240 -32.49 -15.83 23.50
C LEU A 240 -31.78 -15.66 22.12
N TRP A 241 -31.81 -16.65 21.26
CA TRP A 241 -31.20 -16.59 19.92
C TRP A 241 -32.08 -15.77 18.97
N THR A 242 -32.03 -14.46 19.10
CA THR A 242 -32.77 -13.50 18.27
C THR A 242 -31.84 -12.69 17.38
N GLN A 243 -32.38 -12.01 16.36
CA GLN A 243 -31.58 -11.12 15.51
C GLN A 243 -30.93 -10.01 16.34
N GLU A 244 -31.59 -9.50 17.37
CA GLU A 244 -31.02 -8.49 18.25
C GLU A 244 -29.79 -9.04 19.00
N MET A 245 -29.91 -10.23 19.58
CA MET A 245 -28.80 -10.90 20.26
C MET A 245 -27.61 -11.15 19.34
N ILE A 246 -27.86 -11.62 18.11
CA ILE A 246 -26.82 -11.81 17.09
C ILE A 246 -26.10 -10.49 16.82
N ASN A 247 -26.83 -9.40 16.66
CA ASN A 247 -26.25 -8.08 16.44
C ASN A 247 -25.42 -7.60 17.64
N GLU A 248 -25.87 -7.86 18.86
CA GLU A 248 -25.11 -7.54 20.08
C GLU A 248 -23.83 -8.38 20.18
N ILE A 249 -23.90 -9.68 19.93
CA ILE A 249 -22.73 -10.58 19.91
C ILE A 249 -21.69 -10.08 18.88
N ASN A 250 -22.11 -9.75 17.68
CA ASN A 250 -21.20 -9.25 16.63
C ASN A 250 -20.55 -7.91 17.02
N ARG A 251 -21.30 -7.00 17.65
CA ARG A 251 -20.77 -5.71 18.13
C ARG A 251 -19.83 -5.85 19.31
N SER A 252 -20.05 -6.87 20.14
CA SER A 252 -19.24 -7.11 21.35
C SER A 252 -17.80 -7.52 21.04
N LYS A 253 -17.53 -8.02 19.83
CA LYS A 253 -16.23 -8.59 19.43
C LYS A 253 -15.72 -9.67 20.40
N GLY A 254 -16.62 -10.42 21.02
CA GLY A 254 -16.30 -11.49 21.97
C GLY A 254 -16.31 -11.09 23.44
N ASP A 255 -16.49 -9.82 23.77
CA ASP A 255 -16.61 -9.35 25.14
C ASP A 255 -18.06 -9.51 25.64
N VAL A 256 -18.29 -10.52 26.47
CA VAL A 256 -19.64 -10.83 27.02
C VAL A 256 -20.24 -9.67 27.79
N ASN A 257 -19.42 -8.81 28.39
CA ASN A 257 -19.92 -7.70 29.21
C ASN A 257 -20.56 -6.59 28.37
N LYS A 258 -20.21 -6.53 27.07
CA LYS A 258 -20.80 -5.61 26.10
C LYS A 258 -22.12 -6.08 25.52
N ILE A 259 -22.54 -7.31 25.81
CA ILE A 259 -23.83 -7.87 25.38
C ILE A 259 -24.87 -7.53 26.46
N LYS A 260 -25.71 -6.54 26.21
CA LYS A 260 -26.62 -5.97 27.20
C LYS A 260 -27.64 -6.98 27.73
N ASN A 261 -28.27 -7.70 26.80
CA ASN A 261 -29.38 -8.60 27.09
C ASN A 261 -28.94 -10.05 27.46
N LEU A 262 -27.62 -10.28 27.62
CA LEU A 262 -27.13 -11.60 28.04
C LEU A 262 -27.26 -11.78 29.55
N PRO A 263 -27.90 -12.88 30.01
CA PRO A 263 -27.99 -13.21 31.44
C PRO A 263 -26.61 -13.33 32.11
N ASN A 264 -26.52 -12.89 33.37
CA ASN A 264 -25.25 -12.86 34.11
C ASN A 264 -24.62 -14.25 34.31
N ASP A 265 -25.42 -15.29 34.46
CA ASP A 265 -24.94 -16.67 34.57
C ASP A 265 -24.25 -17.12 33.24
N LEU A 266 -24.76 -16.71 32.08
CA LEU A 266 -24.11 -16.96 30.80
C LEU A 266 -22.87 -16.09 30.62
N LYS A 267 -22.91 -14.83 31.07
CA LYS A 267 -21.69 -13.98 31.06
C LYS A 267 -20.56 -14.61 31.86
N ASN A 268 -20.87 -15.10 33.04
CA ASN A 268 -19.91 -15.76 33.91
C ASN A 268 -19.43 -17.10 33.36
N LYS A 269 -20.34 -17.89 32.76
CA LYS A 269 -20.01 -19.20 32.18
C LYS A 269 -19.08 -19.09 30.99
N TYR A 270 -19.32 -18.11 30.10
CA TYR A 270 -18.61 -18.01 28.83
C TYR A 270 -17.53 -16.93 28.80
N ASN A 271 -17.42 -16.03 29.72
CA ASN A 271 -16.36 -15.05 30.01
C ASN A 271 -15.30 -14.92 28.90
N ASN A 272 -15.61 -14.28 27.78
CA ASN A 272 -14.83 -14.13 26.57
C ASN A 272 -14.60 -15.41 25.72
N ASN A 273 -15.27 -16.51 26.06
CA ASN A 273 -15.20 -17.77 25.30
C ASN A 273 -16.45 -17.98 24.41
N ILE A 274 -17.14 -16.91 24.03
CA ILE A 274 -18.27 -16.99 23.09
C ILE A 274 -17.88 -17.31 21.67
N PHE A 275 -16.61 -17.04 21.32
CA PHE A 275 -16.02 -17.45 20.06
C PHE A 275 -14.90 -18.47 20.30
N LEU A 276 -14.89 -19.51 19.48
CA LEU A 276 -13.78 -20.45 19.39
C LEU A 276 -12.88 -20.00 18.24
N ILE A 277 -11.61 -19.86 18.55
CA ILE A 277 -10.58 -19.54 17.58
C ILE A 277 -9.87 -20.85 17.25
N LYS A 278 -10.00 -21.29 15.99
CA LYS A 278 -9.34 -22.49 15.51
C LYS A 278 -8.38 -22.10 14.40
N GLU A 279 -7.13 -22.46 14.57
CA GLU A 279 -6.14 -22.34 13.52
C GLU A 279 -6.17 -23.61 12.66
N ARG A 280 -6.14 -23.43 11.36
CA ARG A 280 -5.92 -24.51 10.38
C ARG A 280 -4.90 -24.12 9.35
N ASN A 281 -4.15 -25.10 8.86
CA ASN A 281 -3.26 -24.89 7.73
C ASN A 281 -4.05 -24.49 6.49
N ILE A 282 -3.55 -23.48 5.76
CA ILE A 282 -4.09 -23.09 4.46
C ILE A 282 -3.69 -24.17 3.46
N LYS A 283 -4.64 -24.64 2.65
CA LYS A 283 -4.32 -25.49 1.50
C LYS A 283 -3.58 -24.68 0.45
N SER A 284 -2.69 -25.32 -0.29
CA SER A 284 -1.89 -24.65 -1.33
C SER A 284 -2.75 -23.87 -2.32
N GLU A 285 -3.91 -24.42 -2.72
CA GLU A 285 -4.84 -23.82 -3.66
C GLU A 285 -5.60 -22.61 -3.11
N GLU A 286 -5.70 -22.49 -1.77
CA GLU A 286 -6.32 -21.35 -1.09
C GLU A 286 -5.30 -20.20 -0.87
N SER A 287 -4.04 -20.50 -1.07
CA SER A 287 -2.97 -19.53 -0.86
C SER A 287 -2.91 -18.54 -2.02
N VAL A 288 -2.90 -17.25 -1.73
CA VAL A 288 -2.64 -16.20 -2.74
C VAL A 288 -1.31 -16.45 -3.45
N TYR A 289 -0.36 -17.04 -2.76
CA TYR A 289 0.94 -17.41 -3.31
C TYR A 289 0.82 -18.40 -4.49
N TYR A 290 -0.17 -19.27 -4.49
CA TYR A 290 -0.42 -20.21 -5.58
C TYR A 290 -0.56 -19.54 -6.96
N PHE A 291 -1.21 -18.36 -7.01
CA PHE A 291 -1.33 -17.60 -8.26
C PHE A 291 0.04 -17.08 -8.74
N TYR A 292 0.88 -16.62 -7.83
CA TYR A 292 2.21 -16.16 -8.18
C TYR A 292 3.12 -17.31 -8.61
N GLU A 293 3.07 -18.44 -7.92
CA GLU A 293 3.77 -19.65 -8.32
C GLU A 293 3.35 -20.10 -9.71
N LYS A 294 2.05 -20.06 -9.97
CA LYS A 294 1.49 -20.49 -11.26
C LYS A 294 1.92 -19.61 -12.44
N ILE A 295 2.18 -18.35 -12.22
CA ILE A 295 2.51 -17.38 -13.26
C ILE A 295 4.02 -17.12 -13.36
N LEU A 296 4.68 -16.93 -12.21
CA LEU A 296 6.08 -16.52 -12.14
C LEU A 296 7.05 -17.69 -12.02
N THR A 297 6.57 -18.87 -11.75
CA THR A 297 7.38 -20.06 -11.66
C THR A 297 6.85 -21.10 -12.61
N ASP A 298 7.70 -21.98 -13.13
CA ASP A 298 7.20 -23.18 -13.76
C ASP A 298 6.62 -24.07 -12.65
N ASN A 299 5.31 -23.96 -12.47
CA ASN A 299 4.50 -24.56 -11.43
C ASN A 299 4.99 -25.93 -10.93
N HIS A 300 5.32 -26.79 -11.87
CA HIS A 300 5.65 -28.18 -11.60
C HIS A 300 6.95 -28.31 -10.80
N ARG A 301 7.93 -27.42 -10.96
CA ARG A 301 9.23 -27.54 -10.33
C ARG A 301 9.26 -27.20 -8.84
N ILE A 302 8.33 -26.38 -8.39
CA ILE A 302 8.27 -25.88 -7.01
C ILE A 302 7.22 -26.62 -6.20
N ILE A 303 6.03 -26.82 -6.79
CA ILE A 303 4.90 -27.49 -6.13
C ILE A 303 5.18 -28.97 -5.90
N GLU A 304 5.95 -29.63 -6.77
CA GLU A 304 6.35 -31.03 -6.62
C GLU A 304 7.44 -31.26 -5.58
N ASN A 305 8.14 -30.23 -5.15
CA ASN A 305 9.15 -30.34 -4.09
C ASN A 305 8.46 -30.31 -2.71
N GLU A 306 8.34 -31.48 -2.08
CA GLU A 306 7.70 -31.64 -0.78
C GLU A 306 8.43 -30.91 0.36
N ASP A 307 9.75 -30.73 0.26
CA ASP A 307 10.53 -30.00 1.25
C ASP A 307 10.27 -28.50 1.14
N TYR A 308 10.15 -27.99 -0.09
CA TYR A 308 9.76 -26.60 -0.34
C TYR A 308 8.33 -26.33 0.12
N LYS A 309 7.39 -27.24 -0.15
CA LYS A 309 6.01 -27.14 0.36
C LYS A 309 5.97 -27.12 1.88
N ARG A 310 6.74 -27.99 2.56
CA ARG A 310 6.84 -28.01 4.02
C ARG A 310 7.40 -26.71 4.56
N TRP A 311 8.49 -26.21 3.97
CA TRP A 311 9.08 -24.94 4.35
C TRP A 311 8.08 -23.81 4.16
N LEU A 312 7.34 -23.77 3.05
CA LEU A 312 6.31 -22.83 2.75
C LEU A 312 5.19 -22.84 3.81
N LEU A 313 4.73 -24.01 4.22
CA LEU A 313 3.68 -24.19 5.21
C LEU A 313 4.12 -23.86 6.64
N ASN A 314 5.39 -24.06 6.96
CA ASN A 314 5.94 -23.79 8.29
C ASN A 314 6.33 -22.31 8.50
N PHE A 315 6.23 -21.46 7.47
CA PHE A 315 6.53 -20.03 7.57
C PHE A 315 7.87 -19.70 8.22
N GLU A 316 8.90 -20.32 7.79
CA GLU A 316 10.25 -19.91 8.12
C GLU A 316 10.53 -18.54 7.49
N ARG A 317 9.83 -17.53 7.99
CA ARG A 317 9.91 -16.16 7.52
C ARG A 317 11.34 -15.67 7.65
N ASN A 318 11.80 -14.95 6.64
CA ASN A 318 13.14 -14.39 6.57
C ASN A 318 14.28 -15.41 6.53
N VAL A 319 13.99 -16.68 6.38
CA VAL A 319 14.99 -17.72 6.15
C VAL A 319 15.04 -18.03 4.67
N LYS A 320 16.22 -17.95 4.08
CA LYS A 320 16.44 -18.34 2.68
C LYS A 320 16.24 -19.84 2.56
N TYR A 321 15.45 -20.28 1.60
CA TYR A 321 15.32 -21.71 1.32
C TYR A 321 16.66 -22.25 0.77
N PRO A 322 17.24 -23.29 1.35
CA PRO A 322 18.62 -23.72 1.05
C PRO A 322 18.87 -24.09 -0.42
N ASN A 323 17.84 -24.56 -1.12
CA ASN A 323 17.90 -25.03 -2.50
C ASN A 323 16.94 -24.27 -3.41
N GLU A 324 16.97 -22.92 -3.36
CA GLU A 324 16.06 -22.05 -4.12
C GLU A 324 16.13 -22.30 -5.65
N GLY A 325 17.30 -22.72 -6.16
CA GLY A 325 17.46 -22.97 -7.61
C GLY A 325 17.14 -21.73 -8.45
N ASN A 326 16.21 -21.88 -9.37
CA ASN A 326 15.78 -20.79 -10.28
C ASN A 326 14.74 -19.85 -9.67
N TYR A 327 14.34 -20.04 -8.43
CA TYR A 327 13.30 -19.29 -7.77
C TYR A 327 13.66 -19.01 -6.32
N ALA A 328 13.35 -17.81 -5.88
CA ALA A 328 13.51 -17.39 -4.50
C ALA A 328 12.26 -16.67 -4.02
N ARG A 329 11.92 -16.84 -2.76
CA ARG A 329 10.79 -16.21 -2.13
C ARG A 329 11.24 -15.31 -0.98
N ARG A 330 10.66 -14.12 -0.91
CA ARG A 330 10.84 -13.19 0.21
C ARG A 330 9.47 -12.80 0.75
N TRP A 331 9.28 -12.99 2.04
CA TRP A 331 8.02 -12.70 2.72
C TRP A 331 7.74 -11.21 2.82
N THR A 332 6.47 -10.88 3.04
CA THR A 332 6.05 -9.52 3.36
C THR A 332 6.85 -8.99 4.56
N GLN A 333 7.41 -7.82 4.38
CA GLN A 333 8.16 -7.10 5.39
C GLN A 333 7.42 -5.83 5.80
N LYS A 334 7.82 -5.23 6.93
CA LYS A 334 7.33 -3.92 7.35
C LYS A 334 7.66 -2.84 6.32
N ALA A 335 6.84 -1.79 6.25
CA ALA A 335 6.97 -0.71 5.28
C ALA A 335 8.35 -0.02 5.27
N ASN A 336 9.07 -0.04 6.36
CA ASN A 336 10.40 0.57 6.47
C ASN A 336 11.57 -0.34 6.06
N ILE A 337 11.32 -1.60 5.70
CA ILE A 337 12.38 -2.56 5.34
C ILE A 337 12.05 -3.41 4.10
N TYR A 338 10.83 -3.40 3.59
CA TYR A 338 10.41 -4.30 2.50
C TYR A 338 11.23 -4.15 1.21
N ALA A 339 11.73 -2.94 0.96
CA ALA A 339 12.51 -2.66 -0.24
C ALA A 339 13.96 -3.16 -0.16
N GLN A 340 14.38 -3.75 0.97
CA GLN A 340 15.71 -4.38 1.09
C GLN A 340 15.90 -5.55 0.12
N VAL A 341 14.82 -6.19 -0.36
CA VAL A 341 14.91 -7.19 -1.42
C VAL A 341 15.60 -6.65 -2.68
N LEU A 342 15.55 -5.35 -2.90
CA LEU A 342 16.23 -4.70 -4.01
C LEU A 342 17.76 -4.73 -3.89
N ASP A 343 18.32 -5.03 -2.73
CA ASP A 343 19.77 -5.22 -2.52
C ASP A 343 20.30 -6.51 -3.18
N GLU A 344 19.40 -7.47 -3.46
CA GLU A 344 19.71 -8.72 -4.17
C GLU A 344 19.10 -8.76 -5.60
N THR A 345 18.77 -7.60 -6.20
CA THR A 345 18.02 -7.52 -7.46
C THR A 345 18.88 -6.94 -8.58
N ASP A 346 18.80 -7.52 -9.77
CA ASP A 346 19.43 -7.02 -10.99
C ASP A 346 18.41 -6.38 -11.96
N ILE A 347 17.16 -6.85 -11.94
CA ILE A 347 16.06 -6.36 -12.80
C ILE A 347 14.78 -6.36 -11.97
N VAL A 348 14.05 -5.27 -11.98
CA VAL A 348 12.71 -5.19 -11.37
C VAL A 348 11.66 -5.35 -12.45
N ILE A 349 10.59 -6.10 -12.16
CA ILE A 349 9.41 -6.19 -13.02
C ILE A 349 8.18 -5.64 -12.30
N ALA A 350 7.42 -4.81 -13.01
CA ALA A 350 6.22 -4.17 -12.48
C ALA A 350 5.07 -4.20 -13.51
N PRO A 351 4.44 -5.37 -13.74
CA PRO A 351 3.28 -5.46 -14.60
C PRO A 351 2.10 -4.73 -13.95
N LEU A 352 1.32 -4.02 -14.75
CA LEU A 352 0.03 -3.46 -14.39
C LEU A 352 -0.97 -3.74 -15.52
N ALA A 353 -2.11 -4.33 -15.20
CA ALA A 353 -3.22 -4.46 -16.13
C ALA A 353 -3.81 -3.07 -16.46
N ASP A 354 -4.14 -2.84 -17.73
CA ASP A 354 -4.72 -1.57 -18.16
C ASP A 354 -6.19 -1.47 -17.71
N ASN A 355 -6.39 -0.79 -16.61
CA ASN A 355 -7.71 -0.45 -16.07
C ASN A 355 -7.64 0.88 -15.31
N GLN A 356 -8.79 1.48 -15.05
CA GLN A 356 -8.84 2.80 -14.42
C GLN A 356 -8.19 2.83 -13.03
N PHE A 357 -8.36 1.79 -12.22
CA PHE A 357 -7.73 1.72 -10.90
C PHE A 357 -6.20 1.81 -11.01
N ASN A 358 -5.60 1.04 -11.91
CA ASN A 358 -4.15 1.04 -12.11
C ASN A 358 -3.62 2.31 -12.78
N ARG A 359 -4.39 2.93 -13.70
CA ARG A 359 -4.03 4.21 -14.31
C ARG A 359 -3.93 5.36 -13.32
N MET A 360 -4.65 5.28 -12.19
CA MET A 360 -4.65 6.31 -11.15
C MET A 360 -3.59 6.07 -10.06
N LYS A 361 -2.82 5.00 -10.13
CA LYS A 361 -1.72 4.72 -9.20
C LYS A 361 -0.55 5.69 -9.37
N SER A 362 0.38 5.64 -8.42
CA SER A 362 1.68 6.30 -8.54
C SER A 362 2.71 5.40 -9.24
N ASN A 363 3.79 5.99 -9.71
CA ASN A 363 4.95 5.28 -10.25
C ASN A 363 5.93 4.80 -9.17
N LEU A 364 5.44 4.47 -7.99
CA LEU A 364 6.27 4.13 -6.83
C LEU A 364 7.32 3.05 -7.13
N LYS A 365 7.01 2.07 -7.98
CA LYS A 365 8.00 1.04 -8.36
C LYS A 365 9.21 1.59 -9.10
N GLN A 366 9.05 2.60 -9.94
CA GLN A 366 10.17 3.31 -10.56
C GLN A 366 10.92 4.16 -9.51
N VAL A 367 10.17 4.79 -8.59
CA VAL A 367 10.75 5.57 -7.49
C VAL A 367 11.57 4.68 -6.55
N GLU A 368 11.15 3.47 -6.26
CA GLU A 368 11.90 2.51 -5.45
C GLU A 368 13.21 2.05 -6.11
N CYS A 369 13.28 2.08 -7.45
CA CYS A 369 14.43 1.58 -8.22
C CYS A 369 15.54 2.64 -8.43
N TRP A 370 15.19 3.93 -8.52
CA TRP A 370 16.14 4.94 -8.97
C TRP A 370 17.39 5.03 -8.09
N SER A 371 17.24 4.99 -6.76
CA SER A 371 18.36 5.17 -5.83
C SER A 371 19.43 4.08 -5.92
N ARG A 372 19.06 2.91 -6.43
CA ARG A 372 19.97 1.77 -6.64
C ARG A 372 20.41 1.61 -8.09
N LYS A 373 19.96 2.50 -8.97
CA LYS A 373 20.22 2.41 -10.40
C LYS A 373 19.77 1.07 -10.99
N LEU A 374 18.61 0.55 -10.53
CA LEU A 374 18.06 -0.71 -11.00
C LEU A 374 17.22 -0.49 -12.26
N PRO A 375 17.45 -1.26 -13.33
CA PRO A 375 16.58 -1.25 -14.49
C PRO A 375 15.22 -1.84 -14.12
N ILE A 376 14.15 -1.21 -14.60
CA ILE A 376 12.79 -1.67 -14.42
C ILE A 376 12.09 -1.95 -15.74
N VAL A 377 11.38 -3.08 -15.81
CA VAL A 377 10.47 -3.43 -16.89
C VAL A 377 9.06 -3.31 -16.37
N CYS A 378 8.24 -2.48 -16.98
CA CYS A 378 6.89 -2.17 -16.51
C CYS A 378 5.91 -2.01 -17.67
N SER A 379 4.62 -2.06 -17.38
CA SER A 379 3.57 -1.86 -18.38
C SER A 379 3.55 -0.42 -18.91
N ASP A 380 3.33 -0.26 -20.22
CA ASP A 380 3.22 1.05 -20.89
C ASP A 380 1.84 1.66 -20.68
N ILE A 381 1.56 2.01 -19.44
CA ILE A 381 0.36 2.74 -19.03
C ILE A 381 0.73 3.76 -17.95
N PRO A 382 -0.08 4.80 -17.71
CA PRO A 382 0.06 5.55 -16.48
C PRO A 382 -0.05 4.60 -15.25
N PRO A 383 0.78 4.81 -14.23
CA PRO A 383 1.68 5.93 -13.99
C PRO A 383 3.09 5.77 -14.61
N TYR A 384 3.43 4.61 -15.17
CA TYR A 384 4.82 4.32 -15.53
C TYR A 384 5.32 5.05 -16.78
N ASN A 385 4.44 5.32 -17.74
CA ASN A 385 4.82 6.01 -18.98
C ASN A 385 4.77 7.54 -18.90
N VAL A 386 4.47 8.10 -17.72
CA VAL A 386 4.50 9.57 -17.52
C VAL A 386 5.93 10.08 -17.55
N ASP A 387 6.83 9.45 -16.79
CA ASP A 387 8.26 9.78 -16.74
C ASP A 387 9.15 8.65 -17.30
N GLY A 388 8.55 7.50 -17.56
CA GLY A 388 9.23 6.37 -18.19
C GLY A 388 9.44 6.61 -19.68
N ARG A 389 10.66 6.38 -20.15
CA ARG A 389 11.03 6.43 -21.56
C ARG A 389 11.58 5.09 -22.01
N HIS A 390 10.85 4.45 -22.94
CA HIS A 390 11.17 3.11 -23.42
C HIS A 390 12.59 3.00 -23.95
N MET A 391 13.37 2.04 -23.41
CA MET A 391 14.77 1.76 -23.76
C MET A 391 15.76 2.91 -23.49
N GLU A 392 15.31 3.93 -22.75
CA GLU A 392 16.17 5.02 -22.28
C GLU A 392 16.40 4.94 -20.77
N ASN A 393 15.33 5.05 -19.96
CA ASN A 393 15.40 4.96 -18.49
C ASN A 393 14.62 3.78 -17.89
N CYS A 394 13.80 3.12 -18.68
CA CYS A 394 13.10 1.89 -18.33
C CYS A 394 12.73 1.11 -19.58
N VAL A 395 12.13 -0.07 -19.40
CA VAL A 395 11.51 -0.81 -20.50
C VAL A 395 10.00 -0.77 -20.32
N LEU A 396 9.28 -0.15 -21.24
CA LEU A 396 7.83 -0.10 -21.28
C LEU A 396 7.28 -1.21 -22.18
N ILE A 397 6.37 -2.01 -21.61
CA ILE A 397 5.73 -3.13 -22.32
C ILE A 397 4.29 -2.73 -22.67
N PRO A 398 3.89 -2.75 -23.97
CA PRO A 398 2.53 -2.44 -24.36
C PRO A 398 1.51 -3.30 -23.60
N ALA A 399 0.50 -2.66 -23.01
CA ALA A 399 -0.57 -3.33 -22.27
C ALA A 399 -1.64 -3.87 -23.25
N GLU A 400 -1.26 -4.80 -24.11
CA GLU A 400 -2.11 -5.38 -25.14
C GLU A 400 -2.16 -6.91 -25.06
N LYS A 401 -3.02 -7.55 -25.87
CA LYS A 401 -3.24 -9.00 -25.87
C LYS A 401 -1.95 -9.83 -26.04
N ASN A 402 -0.92 -9.29 -26.69
CA ASN A 402 0.35 -9.98 -26.92
C ASN A 402 1.47 -9.52 -26.01
N ALA A 403 1.16 -8.86 -24.90
CA ALA A 403 2.14 -8.34 -23.94
C ALA A 403 3.21 -9.38 -23.55
N HIS A 404 2.82 -10.65 -23.36
CA HIS A 404 3.74 -11.74 -23.00
C HIS A 404 4.93 -11.88 -23.94
N LYS A 405 4.77 -11.60 -25.26
CA LYS A 405 5.86 -11.68 -26.25
C LYS A 405 6.90 -10.56 -26.03
N TYR A 406 6.45 -9.37 -25.68
CA TYR A 406 7.33 -8.25 -25.37
C TYR A 406 8.04 -8.48 -24.03
N TRP A 407 7.34 -9.00 -23.01
CA TRP A 407 7.97 -9.42 -21.76
C TRP A 407 9.10 -10.42 -22.00
N GLN A 408 8.86 -11.48 -22.77
CA GLN A 408 9.86 -12.48 -23.14
C GLN A 408 11.06 -11.85 -23.85
N LYS A 409 10.80 -11.02 -24.87
CA LYS A 409 11.84 -10.35 -25.67
C LYS A 409 12.75 -9.49 -24.82
N TYR A 410 12.18 -8.60 -24.02
CA TYR A 410 12.97 -7.64 -23.27
C TYR A 410 13.62 -8.23 -22.02
N LEU A 411 12.98 -9.15 -21.33
CA LEU A 411 13.62 -9.88 -20.23
C LEU A 411 14.80 -10.72 -20.73
N LYS A 412 14.63 -11.46 -21.82
CA LYS A 412 15.77 -12.17 -22.45
C LYS A 412 16.92 -11.22 -22.74
N ARG A 413 16.66 -10.06 -23.35
CA ARG A 413 17.69 -9.08 -23.66
C ARG A 413 18.38 -8.58 -22.40
N LEU A 414 17.63 -8.23 -21.36
CA LEU A 414 18.20 -7.74 -20.11
C LEU A 414 18.98 -8.82 -19.33
N ILE A 415 18.58 -10.09 -19.40
CA ILE A 415 19.35 -11.19 -18.80
C ILE A 415 20.75 -11.28 -19.44
N LEU A 416 20.82 -11.13 -20.77
CA LEU A 416 22.06 -11.34 -21.53
C LEU A 416 22.94 -10.08 -21.60
N ASP A 417 22.39 -8.88 -21.43
CA ASP A 417 23.05 -7.60 -21.67
C ASP A 417 23.19 -6.79 -20.38
N ALA A 418 24.34 -6.97 -19.72
CA ALA A 418 24.67 -6.27 -18.47
C ALA A 418 24.85 -4.75 -18.69
N ASP A 419 25.42 -4.35 -19.82
CA ASP A 419 25.66 -2.94 -20.16
C ASP A 419 24.34 -2.20 -20.36
N LEU A 420 23.36 -2.87 -20.97
CA LEU A 420 22.02 -2.32 -21.10
C LEU A 420 21.34 -2.15 -19.74
N ARG A 421 21.47 -3.15 -18.83
CA ARG A 421 20.94 -3.01 -17.47
C ARG A 421 21.53 -1.79 -16.77
N LYS A 422 22.84 -1.64 -16.83
CA LYS A 422 23.56 -0.51 -16.25
C LYS A 422 23.09 0.81 -16.84
N LYS A 423 23.05 0.92 -18.17
CA LYS A 423 22.62 2.14 -18.89
C LYS A 423 21.21 2.58 -18.46
N LEU A 424 20.25 1.65 -18.44
CA LEU A 424 18.87 1.97 -18.08
C LEU A 424 18.77 2.42 -16.61
N GLY A 425 19.46 1.75 -15.71
CA GLY A 425 19.44 2.11 -14.29
C GLY A 425 20.12 3.45 -14.00
N GLU A 426 21.22 3.75 -14.66
CA GLU A 426 21.91 5.04 -14.56
C GLU A 426 21.03 6.18 -15.10
N GLN A 427 20.37 5.98 -16.23
CA GLN A 427 19.48 7.00 -16.77
C GLN A 427 18.23 7.20 -15.91
N LEU A 428 17.67 6.13 -15.34
CA LEU A 428 16.56 6.24 -14.38
C LEU A 428 16.99 7.07 -13.17
N TYR A 429 18.19 6.84 -12.65
CA TYR A 429 18.74 7.62 -11.54
C TYR A 429 18.83 9.11 -11.89
N GLU A 430 19.40 9.45 -13.04
CA GLU A 430 19.56 10.86 -13.47
C GLU A 430 18.22 11.57 -13.62
N ASP A 431 17.21 10.90 -14.18
CA ASP A 431 15.90 11.48 -14.42
C ASP A 431 15.05 11.64 -13.13
N PHE A 432 15.26 10.77 -12.13
CA PHE A 432 14.38 10.68 -10.96
C PHE A 432 14.95 11.31 -9.69
N LYS A 433 16.28 11.40 -9.55
CA LYS A 433 16.97 11.83 -8.33
C LYS A 433 16.52 13.20 -7.79
N GLU A 434 16.14 14.14 -8.66
CA GLU A 434 15.66 15.46 -8.24
C GLU A 434 14.14 15.47 -8.02
N LYS A 435 13.38 14.95 -8.99
CA LYS A 435 11.92 14.99 -8.98
C LYS A 435 11.33 14.19 -7.81
N TYR A 436 11.91 13.02 -7.55
CA TYR A 436 11.40 12.05 -6.58
C TYR A 436 12.23 11.96 -5.30
N HIS A 437 13.10 12.94 -5.05
CA HIS A 437 13.79 13.06 -3.78
C HIS A 437 12.84 13.61 -2.71
N LEU A 438 12.81 12.94 -1.55
CA LEU A 438 11.87 13.29 -0.48
C LEU A 438 12.01 14.75 -0.02
N ALA A 439 13.25 15.26 0.08
CA ALA A 439 13.48 16.66 0.48
C ALA A 439 12.83 17.66 -0.51
N ASN A 440 12.90 17.39 -1.83
CA ASN A 440 12.33 18.27 -2.85
C ASN A 440 10.79 18.22 -2.84
N VAL A 441 10.20 17.03 -2.69
CA VAL A 441 8.73 16.89 -2.56
C VAL A 441 8.25 17.48 -1.24
N THR A 442 9.04 17.36 -0.15
CA THR A 442 8.70 17.97 1.15
C THR A 442 8.81 19.50 1.08
N LYS A 443 9.74 20.06 0.32
CA LYS A 443 9.78 21.50 0.07
C LYS A 443 8.52 21.98 -0.65
N LYS A 444 8.07 21.30 -1.71
CA LYS A 444 6.77 21.60 -2.36
C LYS A 444 5.61 21.57 -1.36
N ARG A 445 5.62 20.60 -0.44
CA ARG A 445 4.63 20.46 0.64
C ARG A 445 4.71 21.65 1.62
N ALA A 446 5.91 22.05 2.03
CA ALA A 446 6.13 23.18 2.92
C ALA A 446 5.61 24.48 2.29
N ASP A 447 6.01 24.75 1.04
CA ASP A 447 5.53 25.91 0.26
C ASP A 447 4.00 25.90 0.13
N PHE A 448 3.40 24.75 -0.14
CA PHE A 448 1.95 24.59 -0.21
C PHE A 448 1.29 24.90 1.13
N TYR A 449 1.78 24.35 2.24
CA TYR A 449 1.21 24.59 3.58
C TYR A 449 1.31 26.05 4.00
N SER A 450 2.47 26.68 3.81
CA SER A 450 2.68 28.08 4.11
C SER A 450 1.71 28.99 3.33
N ASN A 451 1.53 28.69 2.02
CA ASN A 451 0.63 29.44 1.16
C ASN A 451 -0.84 29.34 1.58
N ILE A 452 -1.32 28.15 1.96
CA ILE A 452 -2.73 27.97 2.33
C ILE A 452 -3.04 28.59 3.70
N VAL A 453 -2.10 28.57 4.65
CA VAL A 453 -2.25 29.22 5.95
C VAL A 453 -2.24 30.73 5.78
N LEU A 454 -1.35 31.28 4.94
CA LEU A 454 -1.32 32.72 4.66
C LEU A 454 -2.64 33.19 4.02
N LYS A 455 -3.14 32.49 3.00
CA LYS A 455 -4.43 32.80 2.37
C LYS A 455 -5.58 32.78 3.37
N ARG A 456 -5.60 31.83 4.29
CA ARG A 456 -6.64 31.71 5.33
C ARG A 456 -6.59 32.91 6.28
N LYS A 457 -5.40 33.32 6.73
CA LYS A 457 -5.23 34.47 7.61
C LYS A 457 -5.69 35.77 6.94
N LEU A 458 -5.36 35.97 5.66
CA LEU A 458 -5.81 37.14 4.89
C LEU A 458 -7.32 37.19 4.74
N ASN A 459 -7.98 36.08 4.44
CA ASN A 459 -9.43 36.02 4.32
C ASN A 459 -10.14 36.31 5.64
N ASN A 460 -9.60 35.83 6.76
CA ASN A 460 -10.17 36.10 8.08
C ASN A 460 -10.04 37.59 8.47
N ASN A 461 -8.94 38.25 8.11
CA ASN A 461 -8.74 39.67 8.38
C ASN A 461 -9.64 40.59 7.53
N ASN A 462 -10.06 40.14 6.33
CA ASN A 462 -10.96 40.90 5.45
C ASN A 462 -12.44 40.74 5.83
N ASN A 463 -12.79 39.78 6.67
CA ASN A 463 -14.16 39.51 7.12
C ASN A 463 -14.45 40.06 8.55
N ASN A 464 -13.44 40.60 9.22
CA ASN A 464 -13.55 41.35 10.48
C ASN A 464 -13.41 42.87 10.23
#